data_dc2ed28c3b94a6025f3bd7fae9c1608b
#
_entry.id   dc2ed28c3b94a6025f3bd7fae9c1608b
#
_cell.length_a   1.000
_cell.length_b   1.000
_cell.length_c   1.000
_cell.angle_alpha   90.00
_cell.angle_beta   90.00
_cell.angle_gamma   90.00
#
_symmetry.space_group_name_H-M   'P 1'
#
loop_
_entity.id
_entity.type
_entity.pdbx_description
1 polymer ?
#
loop_
_entity_poly.entity_id
_entity_poly.type
_entity_poly.pdbx_seq_one_letter_code
_entity_poly.pdbx_strand_id
1 'polypeptide(L)'
;GQNNVREEYWKGTGLGGLVQAGQLSLLMSRPLGLKGVVNPAAAQGAEDPESRDDARINAPLTVLTLARAVSLQDYEDFARTFSGIAKAQAVWVWDGRKRSIFLTVAGPGGEVLAEDGSVITKLKEALRAYGDPFVAFTVKTYRQAFFRLEGTVTIHSDHVSETVMAEVTADLQRRYVFEARAFGQPVALSEAIAAIQSIAGVVAVDIDTFARNDVPTPAIQPRLIADRPAMGADGLVPAAELLLLDPASLTQLKAMQ
;
A
#
# COMPACT_ATOMS: atom_id res chain seq x y z
N GLY A 1 8.59 43.43 -5.80
CA GLY A 1 9.60 43.74 -4.81
C GLY A 1 10.45 42.53 -4.50
N GLN A 2 11.73 42.73 -4.25
CA GLN A 2 12.61 41.66 -3.78
C GLN A 2 12.25 41.32 -2.32
N ASN A 3 12.25 40.01 -1.97
CA ASN A 3 12.05 39.50 -0.60
C ASN A 3 10.65 39.80 0.04
N ASN A 4 9.58 39.79 -0.73
CA ASN A 4 8.24 39.99 -0.24
C ASN A 4 7.48 38.69 0.10
N VAL A 5 8.11 37.53 -0.12
CA VAL A 5 7.62 36.22 0.30
C VAL A 5 8.55 35.69 1.37
N ARG A 6 8.00 35.36 2.55
CA ARG A 6 8.70 34.66 3.65
C ARG A 6 7.93 33.43 3.99
N GLU A 7 8.65 32.33 4.20
CA GLU A 7 8.10 31.05 4.61
C GLU A 7 8.88 30.56 5.84
N GLU A 8 8.16 30.17 6.87
CA GLU A 8 8.71 29.44 8.00
C GLU A 8 8.31 27.99 7.90
N TYR A 9 9.28 27.08 7.94
CA TYR A 9 9.03 25.65 7.88
C TYR A 9 9.88 24.90 8.88
N TRP A 10 9.35 23.75 9.32
CA TRP A 10 10.05 22.84 10.20
C TRP A 10 10.71 21.74 9.36
N LYS A 11 11.99 21.50 9.61
CA LYS A 11 12.71 20.39 9.00
C LYS A 11 12.75 19.24 10.01
N GLY A 12 12.01 18.16 9.72
CA GLY A 12 12.05 16.92 10.49
C GLY A 12 13.18 15.99 10.03
N THR A 13 13.46 14.97 10.83
CA THR A 13 14.44 13.89 10.54
C THR A 13 13.76 12.65 9.94
N GLY A 14 12.46 12.74 9.59
CA GLY A 14 11.70 11.62 9.04
C GLY A 14 11.59 10.45 10.04
N LEU A 15 11.62 9.24 9.52
CA LEU A 15 11.58 8.00 10.33
C LEU A 15 12.74 7.92 11.34
N GLY A 16 13.90 8.50 11.02
CA GLY A 16 15.04 8.57 11.94
C GLY A 16 14.81 9.40 13.20
N GLY A 17 13.74 10.20 13.25
CA GLY A 17 13.32 10.96 14.42
C GLY A 17 12.41 10.22 15.38
N LEU A 18 11.97 9.00 15.05
CA LEU A 18 11.13 8.18 15.92
C LEU A 18 11.92 7.70 17.14
N VAL A 19 11.36 7.96 18.33
CA VAL A 19 11.96 7.54 19.60
C VAL A 19 11.18 6.37 20.19
N GLN A 20 11.89 5.42 20.80
CA GLN A 20 11.29 4.28 21.48
C GLN A 20 10.72 4.69 22.86
N ALA A 21 9.83 3.87 23.41
CA ALA A 21 9.35 4.07 24.76
C ALA A 21 10.51 4.15 25.77
N GLY A 22 10.46 5.12 26.67
CA GLY A 22 11.51 5.35 27.68
C GLY A 22 12.78 6.03 27.18
N GLN A 23 12.90 6.34 25.91
CA GLN A 23 14.10 6.93 25.32
C GLN A 23 14.27 8.43 25.66
N LEU A 24 13.17 9.15 25.87
CA LEU A 24 13.19 10.54 26.30
C LEU A 24 13.24 10.61 27.81
N SER A 25 14.43 10.83 28.39
CA SER A 25 14.66 10.86 29.83
C SER A 25 15.30 12.15 30.34
N LEU A 26 15.68 13.07 29.44
CA LEU A 26 16.36 14.31 29.76
C LEU A 26 15.42 15.53 29.67
N LEU A 27 15.42 16.32 30.77
CA LEU A 27 14.78 17.63 30.78
C LEU A 27 15.80 18.70 30.34
N MET A 28 15.50 19.46 29.29
CA MET A 28 16.33 20.60 28.87
C MET A 28 16.28 21.75 29.89
N SER A 29 15.16 21.91 30.57
CA SER A 29 15.03 22.80 31.72
C SER A 29 14.46 22.01 32.88
N ARG A 30 14.95 22.22 34.11
CA ARG A 30 14.49 21.53 35.33
C ARG A 30 13.66 22.49 36.19
N PRO A 31 12.33 22.56 35.98
CA PRO A 31 11.46 23.29 36.91
C PRO A 31 11.53 22.68 38.30
N LEU A 32 11.37 23.53 39.32
CA LEU A 32 11.36 23.07 40.73
C LEU A 32 10.24 22.06 40.93
N GLY A 33 10.58 20.90 41.53
CA GLY A 33 9.63 19.84 41.82
C GLY A 33 9.61 18.67 40.83
N LEU A 34 10.26 18.79 39.64
CA LEU A 34 10.38 17.68 38.70
C LEU A 34 11.68 16.92 38.85
N LYS A 35 11.60 15.60 39.04
CA LYS A 35 12.76 14.70 39.22
C LYS A 35 13.20 14.06 37.92
N GLY A 36 12.30 13.86 36.97
CA GLY A 36 12.57 13.21 35.69
C GLY A 36 11.34 13.22 34.78
N VAL A 37 11.55 12.85 33.54
CA VAL A 37 10.51 12.63 32.55
C VAL A 37 10.77 11.31 31.82
N VAL A 38 9.72 10.73 31.26
CA VAL A 38 9.82 9.55 30.41
C VAL A 38 8.66 9.58 29.41
N ASN A 39 8.91 9.21 28.18
CA ASN A 39 7.84 8.95 27.23
C ASN A 39 7.34 7.51 27.42
N PRO A 40 6.07 7.29 27.78
CA PRO A 40 5.55 5.96 28.09
C PRO A 40 5.36 5.07 26.86
N ALA A 41 5.26 5.68 25.69
CA ALA A 41 5.05 4.98 24.42
C ALA A 41 6.09 5.42 23.37
N ALA A 42 6.37 4.55 22.42
CA ALA A 42 7.16 4.90 21.25
C ALA A 42 6.46 5.98 20.40
N ALA A 43 7.24 6.86 19.79
CA ALA A 43 6.71 7.82 18.82
C ALA A 43 6.24 7.09 17.56
N GLN A 44 5.15 7.57 16.96
CA GLN A 44 4.54 7.03 15.75
C GLN A 44 4.12 8.17 14.82
N GLY A 45 3.90 7.84 13.53
CA GLY A 45 3.37 8.79 12.55
C GLY A 45 4.40 9.74 11.95
N ALA A 46 5.70 9.40 12.03
CA ALA A 46 6.70 10.03 11.19
C ALA A 46 6.79 9.33 9.84
N GLU A 47 7.16 10.09 8.84
CA GLU A 47 7.36 9.63 7.47
C GLU A 47 8.60 10.33 6.90
N ASP A 48 9.33 9.64 6.04
CA ASP A 48 10.42 10.27 5.31
C ASP A 48 9.87 11.27 4.27
N PRO A 49 10.66 12.25 3.83
CA PRO A 49 10.21 13.20 2.82
C PRO A 49 9.69 12.47 1.58
N GLU A 50 8.56 12.90 1.06
CA GLU A 50 8.00 12.39 -0.19
C GLU A 50 9.03 12.41 -1.32
N SER A 51 8.99 11.38 -2.17
CA SER A 51 9.73 11.43 -3.42
C SER A 51 9.20 12.56 -4.31
N ARG A 52 10.03 13.05 -5.22
CA ARG A 52 9.62 14.10 -6.17
C ARG A 52 8.40 13.68 -7.00
N ASP A 53 8.28 12.40 -7.33
CA ASP A 53 7.17 11.90 -8.16
C ASP A 53 5.89 11.74 -7.32
N ASP A 54 5.99 11.33 -6.06
CA ASP A 54 4.86 11.33 -5.12
C ASP A 54 4.38 12.75 -4.84
N ALA A 55 5.29 13.70 -4.62
CA ALA A 55 4.94 15.10 -4.41
C ALA A 55 4.20 15.70 -5.61
N ARG A 56 4.55 15.32 -6.85
CA ARG A 56 3.81 15.74 -8.06
C ARG A 56 2.39 15.21 -8.10
N ILE A 57 2.17 14.02 -7.57
CA ILE A 57 0.84 13.40 -7.51
C ILE A 57 0.03 14.01 -6.37
N ASN A 58 0.65 14.23 -5.22
CA ASN A 58 -0.02 14.63 -3.99
C ASN A 58 -0.21 16.15 -3.83
N ALA A 59 0.70 16.98 -4.35
CA ALA A 59 0.60 18.44 -4.23
C ALA A 59 -0.72 19.03 -4.76
N PRO A 60 -1.32 18.56 -5.87
CA PRO A 60 -2.62 19.04 -6.31
C PRO A 60 -3.78 18.60 -5.42
N LEU A 61 -3.65 17.53 -4.64
CA LEU A 61 -4.77 16.90 -3.91
C LEU A 61 -5.33 17.85 -2.85
N THR A 62 -4.48 18.57 -2.13
CA THR A 62 -4.91 19.56 -1.11
C THR A 62 -5.73 20.70 -1.71
N VAL A 63 -5.42 21.08 -2.95
CA VAL A 63 -6.19 22.11 -3.69
C VAL A 63 -7.46 21.52 -4.26
N LEU A 64 -7.43 20.29 -4.78
CA LEU A 64 -8.58 19.63 -5.38
C LEU A 64 -9.67 19.32 -4.35
N THR A 65 -9.31 18.90 -3.15
CA THR A 65 -10.29 18.59 -2.10
C THR A 65 -10.85 19.82 -1.40
N LEU A 66 -10.24 21.01 -1.58
CA LEU A 66 -10.62 22.25 -0.86
C LEU A 66 -10.86 22.02 0.65
N ALA A 67 -10.09 21.09 1.24
CA ALA A 67 -10.25 20.62 2.61
C ALA A 67 -11.66 20.06 2.94
N ARG A 68 -12.35 19.48 1.95
CA ARG A 68 -13.68 18.84 2.13
C ARG A 68 -13.72 17.51 1.39
N ALA A 69 -14.24 16.48 2.05
CA ALA A 69 -14.47 15.17 1.45
C ALA A 69 -15.97 15.01 1.17
N VAL A 70 -16.36 15.05 -0.11
CA VAL A 70 -17.76 14.95 -0.57
C VAL A 70 -17.95 13.76 -1.51
N SER A 71 -17.03 13.55 -2.45
CA SER A 71 -17.04 12.43 -3.38
C SER A 71 -16.17 11.29 -2.88
N LEU A 72 -16.32 10.07 -3.46
CA LEU A 72 -15.42 8.95 -3.17
C LEU A 72 -13.95 9.33 -3.42
N GLN A 73 -13.71 10.03 -4.52
CA GLN A 73 -12.38 10.49 -4.88
C GLN A 73 -11.80 11.44 -3.81
N ASP A 74 -12.63 12.34 -3.25
CA ASP A 74 -12.17 13.24 -2.20
C ASP A 74 -11.77 12.46 -0.92
N TYR A 75 -12.51 11.39 -0.59
CA TYR A 75 -12.13 10.52 0.54
C TYR A 75 -10.80 9.80 0.30
N GLU A 76 -10.56 9.32 -0.92
CA GLU A 76 -9.28 8.71 -1.28
C GLU A 76 -8.15 9.73 -1.23
N ASP A 77 -8.33 10.90 -1.86
CA ASP A 77 -7.33 11.96 -1.95
C ASP A 77 -7.02 12.54 -0.58
N PHE A 78 -8.06 12.80 0.23
CA PHE A 78 -7.87 13.23 1.61
C PHE A 78 -7.08 12.22 2.44
N ALA A 79 -7.39 10.92 2.30
CA ALA A 79 -6.66 9.87 3.02
C ALA A 79 -5.21 9.79 2.57
N ARG A 80 -4.92 9.93 1.26
CA ARG A 80 -3.55 9.88 0.72
C ARG A 80 -2.69 11.08 1.12
N THR A 81 -3.31 12.23 1.42
CA THR A 81 -2.58 13.39 1.97
C THR A 81 -2.29 13.25 3.46
N PHE A 82 -2.85 12.22 4.11
CA PHE A 82 -2.68 12.02 5.53
C PHE A 82 -1.40 11.26 5.82
N SER A 83 -0.54 11.82 6.69
CA SER A 83 0.75 11.18 7.04
C SER A 83 0.56 9.76 7.55
N GLY A 84 1.35 8.82 7.01
CA GLY A 84 1.27 7.39 7.30
C GLY A 84 0.28 6.62 6.42
N ILE A 85 -0.31 7.23 5.38
CA ILE A 85 -1.16 6.56 4.40
C ILE A 85 -0.54 6.69 3.00
N ALA A 86 -0.11 5.57 2.42
CA ALA A 86 0.44 5.52 1.07
C ALA A 86 -0.60 5.21 0.00
N LYS A 87 -1.60 4.39 0.33
CA LYS A 87 -2.69 4.04 -0.58
C LYS A 87 -4.03 4.13 0.11
N ALA A 88 -5.03 4.59 -0.64
CA ALA A 88 -6.42 4.63 -0.20
C ALA A 88 -7.36 4.27 -1.36
N GLN A 89 -8.45 3.59 -1.05
CA GLN A 89 -9.54 3.31 -1.99
C GLN A 89 -10.87 3.44 -1.25
N ALA A 90 -11.76 4.25 -1.78
CA ALA A 90 -13.11 4.44 -1.26
C ALA A 90 -14.13 3.78 -2.19
N VAL A 91 -15.06 3.05 -1.63
CA VAL A 91 -16.17 2.48 -2.37
C VAL A 91 -17.48 2.67 -1.60
N TRP A 92 -18.58 2.75 -2.34
CA TRP A 92 -19.88 2.67 -1.72
C TRP A 92 -20.22 1.22 -1.38
N VAL A 93 -20.59 0.98 -0.15
CA VAL A 93 -21.11 -0.31 0.29
C VAL A 93 -22.49 -0.16 0.94
N TRP A 94 -23.28 -1.22 0.87
CA TRP A 94 -24.51 -1.34 1.63
C TRP A 94 -24.20 -2.15 2.90
N ASP A 95 -24.46 -1.59 4.08
CA ASP A 95 -24.13 -2.22 5.38
C ASP A 95 -25.31 -3.01 5.96
N GLY A 96 -26.32 -3.31 5.13
CA GLY A 96 -27.56 -3.98 5.52
C GLY A 96 -28.65 -3.01 5.97
N ARG A 97 -28.34 -1.76 6.25
CA ARG A 97 -29.28 -0.72 6.70
C ARG A 97 -29.22 0.53 5.86
N LYS A 98 -28.02 0.97 5.50
CA LYS A 98 -27.79 2.20 4.76
C LYS A 98 -26.60 2.07 3.83
N ARG A 99 -26.52 2.98 2.88
CA ARG A 99 -25.34 3.16 2.05
C ARG A 99 -24.28 3.93 2.85
N SER A 100 -23.05 3.42 2.85
CA SER A 100 -21.93 4.01 3.56
C SER A 100 -20.67 3.97 2.70
N ILE A 101 -19.71 4.83 3.00
CA ILE A 101 -18.40 4.81 2.35
C ILE A 101 -17.51 3.83 3.11
N PHE A 102 -16.90 2.90 2.38
CA PHE A 102 -15.89 2.01 2.91
C PHE A 102 -14.52 2.41 2.34
N LEU A 103 -13.64 2.88 3.21
CA LEU A 103 -12.30 3.33 2.88
C LEU A 103 -11.30 2.27 3.30
N THR A 104 -10.62 1.69 2.31
CA THR A 104 -9.48 0.79 2.53
C THR A 104 -8.20 1.59 2.42
N VAL A 105 -7.30 1.46 3.39
CA VAL A 105 -6.03 2.19 3.43
C VAL A 105 -4.84 1.25 3.66
N ALA A 106 -3.66 1.68 3.23
CA ALA A 106 -2.40 1.01 3.53
C ALA A 106 -1.33 2.04 3.89
N GLY A 107 -0.44 1.68 4.78
CA GLY A 107 0.73 2.47 5.13
C GLY A 107 1.83 2.41 4.07
N PRO A 108 2.88 3.22 4.22
CA PRO A 108 4.05 3.23 3.35
C PRO A 108 4.70 1.84 3.23
N GLY A 109 5.21 1.52 2.02
CA GLY A 109 5.86 0.22 1.77
C GLY A 109 4.96 -1.00 1.98
N GLY A 110 3.63 -0.83 2.01
CA GLY A 110 2.69 -1.92 2.22
C GLY A 110 2.45 -2.28 3.70
N GLU A 111 2.75 -1.38 4.62
CA GLU A 111 2.47 -1.59 6.04
C GLU A 111 0.97 -1.81 6.27
N VAL A 112 0.64 -2.89 7.00
CA VAL A 112 -0.71 -3.17 7.47
C VAL A 112 -0.92 -2.39 8.77
N LEU A 113 -1.66 -1.30 8.69
CA LEU A 113 -1.89 -0.40 9.82
C LEU A 113 -2.80 -1.06 10.87
N ALA A 114 -2.50 -0.87 12.14
CA ALA A 114 -3.38 -1.33 13.22
C ALA A 114 -4.71 -0.55 13.18
N GLU A 115 -5.85 -1.24 13.22
CA GLU A 115 -7.18 -0.62 13.12
C GLU A 115 -7.51 0.32 14.30
N ASP A 116 -6.89 0.09 15.45
CA ASP A 116 -6.93 0.91 16.67
C ASP A 116 -5.71 1.84 16.79
N GLY A 117 -4.81 1.82 15.81
CA GLY A 117 -3.60 2.63 15.76
C GLY A 117 -3.89 4.13 15.64
N SER A 118 -2.90 4.92 16.04
CA SER A 118 -3.00 6.39 16.06
C SER A 118 -3.28 6.98 14.66
N VAL A 119 -2.71 6.39 13.60
CA VAL A 119 -2.89 6.84 12.21
C VAL A 119 -4.36 6.69 11.80
N ILE A 120 -4.93 5.50 11.97
CA ILE A 120 -6.33 5.22 11.62
C ILE A 120 -7.30 6.05 12.47
N THR A 121 -7.02 6.20 13.76
CA THR A 121 -7.86 7.00 14.67
C THR A 121 -7.89 8.47 14.27
N LYS A 122 -6.72 9.07 14.03
CA LYS A 122 -6.60 10.47 13.59
C LYS A 122 -7.21 10.70 12.20
N LEU A 123 -7.03 9.75 11.26
CA LEU A 123 -7.68 9.81 9.95
C LEU A 123 -9.22 9.82 10.09
N LYS A 124 -9.77 8.95 10.94
CA LYS A 124 -11.22 8.91 11.23
C LYS A 124 -11.73 10.23 11.84
N GLU A 125 -10.97 10.83 12.76
CA GLU A 125 -11.29 12.13 13.36
C GLU A 125 -11.26 13.25 12.31
N ALA A 126 -10.24 13.29 11.47
CA ALA A 126 -10.13 14.26 10.40
C ALA A 126 -11.25 14.11 9.35
N LEU A 127 -11.57 12.88 8.94
CA LEU A 127 -12.69 12.63 8.02
C LEU A 127 -14.05 13.03 8.62
N ARG A 128 -14.24 12.93 9.94
CA ARG A 128 -15.45 13.44 10.60
C ARG A 128 -15.51 14.97 10.62
N ALA A 129 -14.36 15.62 10.75
CA ALA A 129 -14.29 17.08 10.78
C ALA A 129 -14.49 17.72 9.39
N TYR A 130 -14.00 17.08 8.33
CA TYR A 130 -13.95 17.63 6.98
C TYR A 130 -14.90 16.95 5.98
N GLY A 131 -15.47 15.80 6.34
CA GLY A 131 -16.44 15.06 5.52
C GLY A 131 -17.89 15.52 5.74
N ASP A 132 -18.79 14.90 4.97
CA ASP A 132 -20.22 15.10 5.14
C ASP A 132 -20.70 14.39 6.44
N PRO A 133 -21.24 15.11 7.43
CA PRO A 133 -21.70 14.53 8.69
C PRO A 133 -22.86 13.52 8.53
N PHE A 134 -23.57 13.56 7.40
CA PHE A 134 -24.68 12.66 7.12
C PHE A 134 -24.26 11.37 6.42
N VAL A 135 -23.04 11.32 5.90
CA VAL A 135 -22.48 10.14 5.25
C VAL A 135 -21.73 9.30 6.26
N ALA A 136 -22.22 8.09 6.50
CA ALA A 136 -21.48 7.13 7.30
C ALA A 136 -20.26 6.60 6.52
N PHE A 137 -19.15 6.44 7.22
CA PHE A 137 -17.95 5.83 6.64
C PHE A 137 -17.31 4.84 7.61
N THR A 138 -16.59 3.89 7.04
CA THR A 138 -15.74 2.93 7.77
C THR A 138 -14.35 2.97 7.16
N VAL A 139 -13.32 3.01 8.01
CA VAL A 139 -11.91 2.95 7.59
C VAL A 139 -11.32 1.65 8.10
N LYS A 140 -10.76 0.85 7.20
CA LYS A 140 -10.03 -0.38 7.52
C LYS A 140 -8.71 -0.45 6.78
N THR A 141 -7.75 -1.14 7.37
CA THR A 141 -6.51 -1.49 6.69
C THR A 141 -6.79 -2.56 5.64
N TYR A 142 -5.97 -2.58 4.59
CA TYR A 142 -6.11 -3.53 3.50
C TYR A 142 -5.79 -4.97 3.94
N ARG A 143 -6.20 -5.94 3.12
CA ARG A 143 -5.80 -7.34 3.28
C ARG A 143 -4.70 -7.67 2.27
N GLN A 144 -3.57 -8.11 2.78
CA GLN A 144 -2.47 -8.58 1.95
C GLN A 144 -2.76 -10.00 1.47
N ALA A 145 -2.67 -10.22 0.17
CA ALA A 145 -2.81 -11.53 -0.44
C ALA A 145 -1.61 -11.78 -1.37
N PHE A 146 -1.13 -13.01 -1.39
CA PHE A 146 -0.01 -13.41 -2.23
C PHE A 146 -0.44 -14.46 -3.24
N PHE A 147 0.23 -14.46 -4.39
CA PHE A 147 0.12 -15.51 -5.40
C PHE A 147 1.46 -16.07 -5.79
N ARG A 148 1.44 -17.32 -6.24
CA ARG A 148 2.61 -18.07 -6.74
C ARG A 148 2.60 -18.09 -8.25
N LEU A 149 3.79 -17.98 -8.81
CA LEU A 149 4.08 -18.14 -10.23
C LEU A 149 5.31 -19.04 -10.35
N GLU A 150 5.09 -20.27 -10.78
CA GLU A 150 6.13 -21.31 -10.89
C GLU A 150 6.09 -21.92 -12.28
N GLY A 151 7.24 -22.33 -12.81
CA GLY A 151 7.31 -22.92 -14.14
C GLY A 151 8.69 -22.86 -14.75
N THR A 152 8.73 -22.96 -16.07
CA THR A 152 9.96 -23.06 -16.84
C THR A 152 9.99 -21.98 -17.93
N VAL A 153 11.14 -21.33 -18.08
CA VAL A 153 11.39 -20.33 -19.11
C VAL A 153 12.45 -20.90 -20.06
N THR A 154 12.06 -21.13 -21.30
CA THR A 154 13.00 -21.54 -22.36
C THR A 154 13.74 -20.32 -22.88
N ILE A 155 15.07 -20.38 -22.85
CA ILE A 155 15.96 -19.28 -23.22
C ILE A 155 16.75 -19.66 -24.46
N HIS A 156 16.88 -18.71 -25.39
CA HIS A 156 17.65 -18.92 -26.63
C HIS A 156 19.13 -19.13 -26.31
N SER A 157 19.77 -20.07 -27.02
CA SER A 157 21.18 -20.49 -26.81
C SER A 157 22.19 -19.32 -26.92
N ASP A 158 21.86 -18.26 -27.63
CA ASP A 158 22.72 -17.07 -27.79
C ASP A 158 22.70 -16.12 -26.58
N HIS A 159 21.88 -16.42 -25.58
CA HIS A 159 21.73 -15.60 -24.36
C HIS A 159 22.24 -16.36 -23.13
N VAL A 160 22.79 -15.62 -22.17
CA VAL A 160 23.20 -16.14 -20.87
C VAL A 160 21.98 -16.31 -19.98
N SER A 161 21.67 -17.57 -19.62
CA SER A 161 20.45 -17.90 -18.87
C SER A 161 20.32 -17.14 -17.56
N GLU A 162 21.39 -16.98 -16.80
CA GLU A 162 21.38 -16.26 -15.52
C GLU A 162 20.99 -14.79 -15.71
N THR A 163 21.49 -14.14 -16.78
CA THR A 163 21.17 -12.73 -17.07
C THR A 163 19.71 -12.57 -17.44
N VAL A 164 19.19 -13.42 -18.33
CA VAL A 164 17.78 -13.38 -18.75
C VAL A 164 16.86 -13.64 -17.57
N MET A 165 17.16 -14.63 -16.72
CA MET A 165 16.35 -14.94 -15.53
C MET A 165 16.40 -13.83 -14.50
N ALA A 166 17.52 -13.13 -14.35
CA ALA A 166 17.62 -11.98 -13.47
C ALA A 166 16.72 -10.83 -13.97
N GLU A 167 16.69 -10.58 -15.29
CA GLU A 167 15.79 -9.58 -15.89
C GLU A 167 14.32 -9.96 -15.75
N VAL A 168 13.96 -11.24 -15.98
CA VAL A 168 12.59 -11.75 -15.76
C VAL A 168 12.17 -11.54 -14.32
N THR A 169 13.02 -11.93 -13.37
CA THR A 169 12.74 -11.79 -11.94
C THR A 169 12.55 -10.32 -11.56
N ALA A 170 13.44 -9.44 -12.02
CA ALA A 170 13.37 -8.02 -11.74
C ALA A 170 12.11 -7.36 -12.35
N ASP A 171 11.70 -7.76 -13.56
CA ASP A 171 10.49 -7.25 -14.19
C ASP A 171 9.22 -7.69 -13.45
N LEU A 172 9.14 -8.98 -13.10
CA LEU A 172 8.02 -9.51 -12.31
C LEU A 172 7.92 -8.83 -10.94
N GLN A 173 9.03 -8.67 -10.23
CA GLN A 173 9.07 -7.95 -8.96
C GLN A 173 8.56 -6.51 -9.12
N ARG A 174 9.04 -5.78 -10.12
CA ARG A 174 8.62 -4.41 -10.39
C ARG A 174 7.13 -4.28 -10.70
N ARG A 175 6.52 -5.25 -11.41
CA ARG A 175 5.10 -5.24 -11.80
C ARG A 175 4.15 -5.59 -10.67
N TYR A 176 4.58 -6.47 -9.76
CA TYR A 176 3.72 -7.05 -8.73
C TYR A 176 4.09 -6.63 -7.31
N VAL A 177 4.90 -5.57 -7.16
CA VAL A 177 5.20 -4.95 -5.88
C VAL A 177 4.05 -4.05 -5.42
N PHE A 178 4.03 -3.73 -4.12
CA PHE A 178 3.01 -2.90 -3.51
C PHE A 178 2.74 -1.60 -4.28
N GLU A 179 3.78 -0.89 -4.68
CA GLU A 179 3.69 0.43 -5.34
C GLU A 179 2.98 0.34 -6.69
N ALA A 180 3.20 -0.73 -7.45
CA ALA A 180 2.66 -0.92 -8.79
C ALA A 180 1.23 -1.47 -8.84
N ARG A 181 0.73 -2.02 -7.73
CA ARG A 181 -0.58 -2.69 -7.67
C ARG A 181 -1.64 -1.80 -7.04
N ALA A 182 -2.88 -1.95 -7.48
CA ALA A 182 -4.05 -1.29 -6.89
C ALA A 182 -4.90 -2.28 -6.07
N PHE A 183 -5.65 -1.79 -5.09
CA PHE A 183 -6.60 -2.60 -4.33
C PHE A 183 -7.67 -3.21 -5.25
N GLY A 184 -7.98 -4.49 -5.02
CA GLY A 184 -8.97 -5.22 -5.81
C GLY A 184 -8.56 -5.44 -7.27
N GLN A 185 -7.27 -5.25 -7.61
CA GLN A 185 -6.77 -5.46 -8.96
C GLN A 185 -6.45 -6.94 -9.16
N PRO A 186 -7.10 -7.61 -10.12
CA PRO A 186 -6.80 -9.00 -10.43
C PRO A 186 -5.46 -9.15 -11.15
N VAL A 187 -4.95 -10.37 -11.22
CA VAL A 187 -3.80 -10.76 -12.05
C VAL A 187 -4.24 -11.81 -13.05
N ALA A 188 -4.00 -11.58 -14.34
CA ALA A 188 -4.26 -12.56 -15.37
C ALA A 188 -3.00 -13.38 -15.69
N LEU A 189 -3.16 -14.68 -15.91
CA LEU A 189 -2.05 -15.55 -16.33
C LEU A 189 -1.41 -15.05 -17.62
N SER A 190 -2.23 -14.62 -18.58
CA SER A 190 -1.74 -14.08 -19.86
C SER A 190 -0.88 -12.82 -19.69
N GLU A 191 -1.20 -11.98 -18.70
CA GLU A 191 -0.40 -10.79 -18.37
C GLU A 191 0.99 -11.19 -17.83
N ALA A 192 1.04 -12.19 -16.95
CA ALA A 192 2.29 -12.70 -16.41
C ALA A 192 3.16 -13.38 -17.49
N ILE A 193 2.55 -14.21 -18.34
CA ILE A 193 3.25 -14.84 -19.47
C ILE A 193 3.78 -13.77 -20.44
N ALA A 194 2.95 -12.78 -20.80
CA ALA A 194 3.37 -11.72 -21.72
C ALA A 194 4.52 -10.88 -21.12
N ALA A 195 4.51 -10.63 -19.82
CA ALA A 195 5.60 -9.93 -19.14
C ALA A 195 6.93 -10.71 -19.28
N ILE A 196 6.92 -12.01 -19.02
CA ILE A 196 8.11 -12.87 -19.15
C ILE A 196 8.56 -12.94 -20.61
N GLN A 197 7.64 -13.16 -21.54
CA GLN A 197 7.96 -13.27 -22.97
C GLN A 197 8.46 -11.96 -23.58
N SER A 198 8.20 -10.81 -22.96
CA SER A 198 8.72 -9.52 -23.43
C SER A 198 10.22 -9.33 -23.19
N ILE A 199 10.84 -10.17 -22.37
CA ILE A 199 12.28 -10.11 -22.07
C ILE A 199 13.08 -10.71 -23.22
N ALA A 200 14.11 -9.99 -23.67
CA ALA A 200 14.97 -10.44 -24.74
C ALA A 200 15.67 -11.77 -24.40
N GLY A 201 15.65 -12.71 -25.33
CA GLY A 201 16.22 -14.03 -25.12
C GLY A 201 15.24 -15.10 -24.60
N VAL A 202 14.04 -14.72 -24.18
CA VAL A 202 12.97 -15.67 -23.84
C VAL A 202 12.33 -16.20 -25.13
N VAL A 203 12.30 -17.51 -25.30
CA VAL A 203 11.69 -18.22 -26.44
C VAL A 203 10.29 -18.71 -26.11
N ALA A 204 10.13 -19.32 -24.95
CA ALA A 204 8.87 -19.88 -24.50
C ALA A 204 8.76 -19.81 -22.97
N VAL A 205 7.52 -19.85 -22.48
CA VAL A 205 7.19 -19.89 -21.05
C VAL A 205 6.17 -20.99 -20.84
N ASP A 206 6.48 -21.90 -19.94
CA ASP A 206 5.57 -22.95 -19.48
C ASP A 206 5.32 -22.77 -17.97
N ILE A 207 4.07 -22.54 -17.59
CA ILE A 207 3.68 -22.27 -16.21
C ILE A 207 3.03 -23.50 -15.61
N ASP A 208 3.65 -24.01 -14.55
CA ASP A 208 3.17 -25.15 -13.78
C ASP A 208 2.19 -24.76 -12.68
N THR A 209 2.42 -23.60 -12.05
CA THR A 209 1.59 -23.07 -10.96
C THR A 209 1.31 -21.60 -11.17
N PHE A 210 0.02 -21.24 -11.17
CA PHE A 210 -0.44 -19.88 -11.10
C PHE A 210 -1.68 -19.84 -10.21
N ALA A 211 -1.51 -19.59 -8.93
CA ALA A 211 -2.55 -19.67 -7.92
C ALA A 211 -2.26 -18.75 -6.72
N ARG A 212 -3.32 -18.38 -6.00
CA ARG A 212 -3.20 -17.68 -4.70
C ARG A 212 -2.57 -18.62 -3.66
N ASN A 213 -1.84 -18.05 -2.69
CA ASN A 213 -1.20 -18.82 -1.62
C ASN A 213 -2.20 -19.45 -0.64
N ASP A 214 -3.42 -18.90 -0.55
CA ASP A 214 -4.52 -19.43 0.27
C ASP A 214 -5.24 -20.63 -0.36
N VAL A 215 -4.91 -20.99 -1.60
CA VAL A 215 -5.42 -22.18 -2.27
C VAL A 215 -4.53 -23.39 -1.92
N PRO A 216 -5.11 -24.46 -1.32
CA PRO A 216 -4.32 -25.58 -0.78
C PRO A 216 -3.56 -26.40 -1.82
N THR A 217 -4.03 -26.49 -3.05
CA THR A 217 -3.45 -27.27 -4.13
C THR A 217 -2.91 -26.37 -5.23
N PRO A 218 -1.67 -26.61 -5.72
CA PRO A 218 -1.18 -25.93 -6.90
C PRO A 218 -2.17 -26.13 -8.05
N ALA A 219 -2.59 -25.03 -8.66
CA ALA A 219 -3.50 -25.06 -9.78
C ALA A 219 -3.15 -23.92 -10.73
N ILE A 220 -3.44 -24.11 -12.01
CA ILE A 220 -3.34 -23.04 -12.99
C ILE A 220 -4.72 -22.39 -13.12
N GLN A 221 -4.82 -21.17 -12.62
CA GLN A 221 -6.03 -20.34 -12.74
C GLN A 221 -5.81 -19.31 -13.86
N PRO A 222 -6.75 -19.10 -14.77
CA PRO A 222 -6.55 -18.14 -15.87
C PRO A 222 -6.52 -16.69 -15.34
N ARG A 223 -7.09 -16.46 -14.17
CA ARG A 223 -7.15 -15.14 -13.52
C ARG A 223 -7.27 -15.29 -12.01
N LEU A 224 -6.44 -14.59 -11.28
CA LEU A 224 -6.49 -14.48 -9.83
C LEU A 224 -7.28 -13.22 -9.45
N ILE A 225 -8.29 -13.40 -8.62
CA ILE A 225 -9.14 -12.31 -8.17
C ILE A 225 -8.62 -11.78 -6.85
N ALA A 226 -8.52 -10.47 -6.74
CA ALA A 226 -8.35 -9.76 -5.48
C ALA A 226 -9.72 -9.23 -5.04
N ASP A 227 -10.11 -9.52 -3.81
CA ASP A 227 -11.42 -9.14 -3.30
C ASP A 227 -11.55 -7.62 -3.16
N ARG A 228 -12.76 -7.14 -3.44
CA ARG A 228 -13.16 -5.75 -3.20
C ARG A 228 -14.13 -5.70 -2.01
N PRO A 229 -14.21 -4.55 -1.31
CA PRO A 229 -15.17 -4.41 -0.23
C PRO A 229 -16.59 -4.63 -0.75
N ALA A 230 -17.24 -5.65 -0.24
CA ALA A 230 -18.64 -5.96 -0.50
C ALA A 230 -19.20 -6.67 0.73
N MET A 231 -20.51 -6.57 0.96
CA MET A 231 -21.13 -7.28 2.08
C MET A 231 -21.02 -8.78 1.87
N GLY A 232 -20.38 -9.45 2.82
CA GLY A 232 -20.31 -10.90 2.88
C GLY A 232 -21.62 -11.55 3.37
N ALA A 233 -21.71 -12.85 3.23
CA ALA A 233 -22.84 -13.63 3.74
C ALA A 233 -22.96 -13.58 5.28
N ASP A 234 -21.87 -13.28 5.97
CA ASP A 234 -21.77 -13.06 7.41
C ASP A 234 -22.23 -11.66 7.86
N GLY A 235 -22.64 -10.81 6.92
CA GLY A 235 -23.04 -9.42 7.18
C GLY A 235 -21.87 -8.47 7.44
N LEU A 236 -20.62 -8.91 7.23
CA LEU A 236 -19.43 -8.08 7.37
C LEU A 236 -18.94 -7.61 6.00
N VAL A 237 -18.33 -6.42 5.98
CA VAL A 237 -17.65 -5.90 4.79
C VAL A 237 -16.15 -6.04 5.03
N PRO A 238 -15.47 -6.95 4.32
CA PRO A 238 -14.02 -7.06 4.38
C PRO A 238 -13.35 -5.88 3.68
N ALA A 239 -12.14 -5.52 4.12
CA ALA A 239 -11.30 -4.56 3.41
C ALA A 239 -10.87 -5.12 2.04
N ALA A 240 -10.54 -4.23 1.12
CA ALA A 240 -10.00 -4.63 -0.18
C ALA A 240 -8.69 -5.42 -0.02
N GLU A 241 -8.48 -6.36 -0.92
CA GLU A 241 -7.20 -7.08 -1.03
C GLU A 241 -6.23 -6.36 -1.96
N LEU A 242 -4.96 -6.50 -1.66
CA LEU A 242 -3.87 -6.22 -2.58
C LEU A 242 -3.15 -7.53 -2.89
N LEU A 243 -3.22 -7.94 -4.15
CA LEU A 243 -2.63 -9.19 -4.62
C LEU A 243 -1.21 -8.95 -5.10
N LEU A 244 -0.24 -9.53 -4.40
CA LEU A 244 1.20 -9.38 -4.59
C LEU A 244 1.83 -10.71 -5.02
N LEU A 245 2.92 -10.64 -5.74
CA LEU A 245 3.71 -11.85 -6.06
C LEU A 245 4.46 -12.32 -4.81
N ASP A 246 4.37 -13.61 -4.52
CA ASP A 246 5.19 -14.23 -3.47
C ASP A 246 6.65 -14.29 -3.93
N PRO A 247 7.58 -13.57 -3.28
CA PRO A 247 8.98 -13.58 -3.66
C PRO A 247 9.61 -14.99 -3.62
N ALA A 248 9.11 -15.87 -2.75
CA ALA A 248 9.61 -17.24 -2.64
C ALA A 248 9.28 -18.08 -3.88
N SER A 249 8.17 -17.80 -4.56
CA SER A 249 7.78 -18.54 -5.77
C SER A 249 8.71 -18.28 -6.95
N LEU A 250 9.35 -17.12 -7.02
CA LEU A 250 10.29 -16.77 -8.09
C LEU A 250 11.51 -17.70 -8.15
N THR A 251 11.88 -18.31 -7.02
CA THR A 251 12.96 -19.31 -6.98
C THR A 251 12.57 -20.64 -7.66
N GLN A 252 11.28 -20.85 -7.91
CA GLN A 252 10.73 -22.01 -8.60
C GLN A 252 10.49 -21.75 -10.10
N LEU A 253 10.78 -20.55 -10.58
CA LEU A 253 10.81 -20.23 -12.00
C LEU A 253 12.21 -20.59 -12.52
N LYS A 254 12.32 -21.64 -13.37
CA LYS A 254 13.58 -22.24 -13.79
C LYS A 254 13.88 -21.93 -15.25
N ALA A 255 15.16 -21.73 -15.54
CA ALA A 255 15.63 -21.65 -16.93
C ALA A 255 15.73 -23.07 -17.54
N MET A 256 15.34 -23.18 -18.80
CA MET A 256 15.61 -24.31 -19.69
C MET A 256 16.25 -23.77 -20.97
N GLN A 257 17.25 -24.47 -21.47
CA GLN A 257 17.90 -24.21 -22.75
C GLN A 257 17.46 -25.23 -23.79
#